data_dbb910484f6bdbcdecf6e79cab69cee6
#
_entry.id   dbb910484f6bdbcdecf6e79cab69cee6
#
_cell.length_a   1.000
_cell.length_b   1.000
_cell.length_c   1.000
_cell.angle_alpha   90.00
_cell.angle_beta   90.00
_cell.angle_gamma   90.00
#
_symmetry.space_group_name_H-M   'P 1'
#
loop_
_entity.id
_entity.type
_entity.pdbx_description
1 polymer ?
#
loop_
_entity_poly.entity_id
_entity_poly.type
_entity_poly.pdbx_seq_one_letter_code
_entity_poly.pdbx_strand_id
1 'polypeptide(L)'
;LGDVYKRQFIGQGLGSAADGIAPVLEPVLRYGVQLPEGVHPTDALKQLAQLEEEDPALHVVWNDHAGQIQMQLMGEVQLEVLQRLIAQRFGMEVQFDAGQITYKETIAAPVEGVGHYEPLCHYAEVHLLLEPLPQGSGLQFRTSCREDDLDRNWQRLVLTHLEEKTHLGVLTGSPITDMRITLCAGKAHVKHTEGGDFRQATYRAVRNGLRKAESVLLEPWYDFLLELPTGNVGRAMTDLQQMGAKFQPPETEGDRSVLQGSAPVAKLRGYAAEVTGYTHGMGRLVCSPKGYAPCQNPEEVIAAVGYDCDGDLENTADSIFCAHGAGYAVKWDEVEQHMHLPSCLTAQPEEVDVPETPVRSAGAAYHGSLAEDKELMAIFERTYGKIERSPRQALYTPKEEPAQYHGKPDPAYDGEEYLLVDGYNIIFAWDELKTIARDNLDGARGQLMHILSNYCGYRQCRLILVFDAYKVKGQHGETEQYHNITVVYTKEAETADSYIEKATLDLSKKHKVRVATSDGMEQLIILGNGALRVSAEEFRQEVLQTETAIRAYASQLKQGKKTITEKQTPKK
;
A
#
# COMPACT_ATOMS: atom_id res chain seq x y z
N LEU A 1 17.26 18.62 -16.21
CA LEU A 1 15.81 18.54 -15.94
C LEU A 1 14.97 18.11 -17.16
N GLY A 2 15.37 18.48 -18.39
CA GLY A 2 14.63 18.09 -19.60
C GLY A 2 14.67 16.59 -19.94
N ASP A 3 15.68 15.84 -19.48
CA ASP A 3 15.80 14.40 -19.77
C ASP A 3 14.99 13.51 -18.80
N VAL A 4 14.73 13.98 -17.59
CA VAL A 4 13.93 13.22 -16.62
C VAL A 4 12.46 13.15 -17.06
N TYR A 5 11.91 14.24 -17.61
CA TYR A 5 10.53 14.29 -18.10
C TYR A 5 10.32 13.57 -19.43
N LYS A 6 11.37 13.21 -20.15
CA LYS A 6 11.27 12.48 -21.43
C LYS A 6 11.27 10.96 -21.26
N ARG A 7 11.47 10.45 -20.04
CA ARG A 7 11.52 9.01 -19.72
C ARG A 7 10.43 8.60 -18.75
N GLN A 8 9.27 9.23 -18.81
CA GLN A 8 8.12 8.85 -17.98
C GLN A 8 7.32 7.76 -18.70
N PHE A 9 6.91 6.77 -17.92
CA PHE A 9 6.05 5.69 -18.38
C PHE A 9 4.58 6.04 -18.19
N ILE A 10 3.70 5.43 -18.97
CA ILE A 10 2.26 5.55 -18.80
C ILE A 10 1.87 4.97 -17.46
N GLY A 11 1.08 5.71 -16.69
CA GLY A 11 0.68 5.34 -15.32
C GLY A 11 1.60 5.88 -14.23
N GLN A 12 2.77 6.42 -14.57
CA GLN A 12 3.67 7.05 -13.61
C GLN A 12 3.10 8.40 -13.13
N GLY A 13 3.10 8.63 -11.83
CA GLY A 13 2.65 9.89 -11.22
C GLY A 13 3.51 11.08 -11.64
N LEU A 14 2.87 12.21 -11.91
CA LEU A 14 3.54 13.47 -12.25
C LEU A 14 3.54 14.43 -11.05
N GLY A 15 4.71 14.84 -10.65
CA GLY A 15 4.89 15.80 -9.54
C GLY A 15 4.47 15.20 -8.20
N SER A 16 3.42 15.73 -7.59
CA SER A 16 2.86 15.24 -6.31
C SER A 16 1.73 14.21 -6.47
N ALA A 17 1.43 13.81 -7.71
CA ALA A 17 0.46 12.74 -7.94
C ALA A 17 1.10 11.38 -7.62
N ALA A 18 0.38 10.52 -6.89
CA ALA A 18 0.78 9.13 -6.73
C ALA A 18 0.87 8.42 -8.08
N ASP A 19 1.70 7.38 -8.18
CA ASP A 19 1.70 6.50 -9.33
C ASP A 19 0.29 6.04 -9.63
N GLY A 20 -0.03 5.92 -10.92
CA GLY A 20 -1.40 5.86 -11.40
C GLY A 20 -2.22 4.77 -10.74
N ILE A 21 -3.52 5.01 -10.69
CA ILE A 21 -4.51 4.02 -10.27
C ILE A 21 -4.30 2.76 -11.12
N ALA A 22 -4.21 1.60 -10.47
CA ALA A 22 -4.14 0.31 -11.15
C ALA A 22 -5.23 0.26 -12.24
N PRO A 23 -4.90 -0.25 -13.45
CA PRO A 23 -5.85 -0.27 -14.54
C PRO A 23 -7.12 -1.01 -14.11
N VAL A 24 -8.27 -0.39 -14.35
CA VAL A 24 -9.59 -0.96 -14.00
C VAL A 24 -9.84 -2.27 -14.76
N LEU A 25 -9.20 -2.43 -15.91
CA LEU A 25 -9.29 -3.60 -16.78
C LEU A 25 -7.95 -4.32 -16.80
N GLU A 26 -7.89 -5.52 -16.19
CA GLU A 26 -6.74 -6.41 -16.30
C GLU A 26 -6.95 -7.36 -17.49
N PRO A 27 -5.95 -7.53 -18.38
CA PRO A 27 -6.00 -8.54 -19.41
C PRO A 27 -6.03 -9.94 -18.81
N VAL A 28 -6.94 -10.77 -19.28
CA VAL A 28 -7.14 -12.14 -18.77
C VAL A 28 -6.68 -13.22 -19.74
N LEU A 29 -6.20 -12.83 -20.91
CA LEU A 29 -5.67 -13.75 -21.92
C LEU A 29 -4.17 -13.52 -22.12
N ARG A 30 -3.42 -14.60 -22.13
CA ARG A 30 -1.97 -14.61 -22.34
C ARG A 30 -1.68 -15.33 -23.64
N TYR A 31 -0.93 -14.67 -24.53
CA TYR A 31 -0.55 -15.18 -25.83
C TYR A 31 0.97 -15.33 -25.91
N GLY A 32 1.43 -16.47 -26.41
CA GLY A 32 2.82 -16.68 -26.80
C GLY A 32 3.11 -16.03 -28.15
N VAL A 33 4.24 -15.34 -28.24
CA VAL A 33 4.69 -14.68 -29.47
C VAL A 33 5.62 -15.61 -30.22
N GLN A 34 5.21 -16.02 -31.43
CA GLN A 34 6.04 -16.77 -32.34
C GLN A 34 6.83 -15.80 -33.21
N LEU A 35 8.16 -15.84 -33.07
CA LEU A 35 9.07 -14.98 -33.80
C LEU A 35 9.36 -15.53 -35.19
N PRO A 36 9.55 -14.67 -36.22
CA PRO A 36 9.99 -15.10 -37.54
C PRO A 36 11.43 -15.64 -37.50
N GLU A 37 11.77 -16.48 -38.49
CA GLU A 37 13.12 -17.04 -38.61
C GLU A 37 14.18 -15.95 -38.71
N GLY A 38 15.25 -16.08 -37.92
CA GLY A 38 16.39 -15.15 -37.91
C GLY A 38 16.27 -13.98 -36.90
N VAL A 39 15.18 -13.84 -36.19
CA VAL A 39 15.02 -12.83 -35.13
C VAL A 39 15.47 -13.44 -33.79
N HIS A 40 16.43 -12.79 -33.13
CA HIS A 40 16.89 -13.26 -31.82
C HIS A 40 15.89 -12.89 -30.73
N PRO A 41 15.47 -13.82 -29.85
CA PRO A 41 14.46 -13.56 -28.81
C PRO A 41 14.79 -12.39 -27.89
N THR A 42 16.07 -12.19 -27.55
CA THR A 42 16.51 -11.09 -26.70
C THR A 42 16.30 -9.71 -27.33
N ASP A 43 16.46 -9.61 -28.65
CA ASP A 43 16.26 -8.33 -29.35
C ASP A 43 14.76 -8.07 -29.58
N ALA A 44 14.00 -9.12 -29.88
CA ALA A 44 12.54 -9.04 -29.93
C ALA A 44 11.95 -8.61 -28.59
N LEU A 45 12.42 -9.18 -27.46
CA LEU A 45 11.98 -8.82 -26.12
C LEU A 45 12.21 -7.32 -25.82
N LYS A 46 13.38 -6.77 -26.19
CA LYS A 46 13.67 -5.33 -26.02
C LYS A 46 12.77 -4.43 -26.86
N GLN A 47 12.39 -4.88 -28.06
CA GLN A 47 11.49 -4.13 -28.94
C GLN A 47 10.05 -4.19 -28.44
N LEU A 48 9.59 -5.36 -28.00
CA LEU A 48 8.25 -5.54 -27.45
C LEU A 48 8.08 -4.84 -26.09
N ALA A 49 9.14 -4.79 -25.25
CA ALA A 49 9.14 -4.01 -24.03
C ALA A 49 8.89 -2.51 -24.25
N GLN A 50 9.23 -1.96 -25.44
CA GLN A 50 8.86 -0.57 -25.76
C GLN A 50 7.35 -0.40 -25.93
N LEU A 51 6.62 -1.44 -26.32
CA LEU A 51 5.15 -1.40 -26.38
C LEU A 51 4.53 -1.46 -24.99
N GLU A 52 5.17 -2.18 -24.07
CA GLU A 52 4.76 -2.21 -22.65
C GLU A 52 4.97 -0.84 -21.98
N GLU A 53 5.98 -0.06 -22.37
CA GLU A 53 6.14 1.32 -21.91
C GLU A 53 4.94 2.21 -22.32
N GLU A 54 4.28 1.91 -23.46
CA GLU A 54 3.10 2.63 -23.97
C GLU A 54 1.79 2.05 -23.43
N ASP A 55 1.73 0.73 -23.20
CA ASP A 55 0.59 0.02 -22.63
C ASP A 55 1.08 -1.00 -21.57
N PRO A 56 1.19 -0.59 -20.30
CA PRO A 56 1.67 -1.47 -19.21
C PRO A 56 0.83 -2.73 -19.01
N ALA A 57 -0.42 -2.74 -19.49
CA ALA A 57 -1.30 -3.90 -19.40
C ALA A 57 -0.83 -5.08 -20.28
N LEU A 58 0.07 -4.86 -21.24
CA LEU A 58 0.58 -5.91 -22.11
C LEU A 58 1.44 -6.96 -21.39
N HIS A 59 2.04 -6.65 -20.26
CA HIS A 59 2.89 -7.55 -19.46
C HIS A 59 3.77 -8.47 -20.31
N VAL A 60 4.80 -7.88 -20.94
CA VAL A 60 5.72 -8.58 -21.84
C VAL A 60 6.77 -9.32 -21.02
N VAL A 61 6.68 -10.64 -20.96
CA VAL A 61 7.59 -11.46 -20.16
C VAL A 61 8.20 -12.59 -21.01
N TRP A 62 9.44 -12.96 -20.68
CA TRP A 62 10.05 -14.17 -21.19
C TRP A 62 9.64 -15.36 -20.32
N ASN A 63 9.09 -16.40 -20.93
CA ASN A 63 8.76 -17.64 -20.25
C ASN A 63 9.87 -18.67 -20.51
N ASP A 64 10.68 -18.96 -19.49
CA ASP A 64 11.79 -19.90 -19.58
C ASP A 64 11.36 -21.32 -19.87
N HIS A 65 10.22 -21.79 -19.32
CA HIS A 65 9.69 -23.13 -19.53
C HIS A 65 9.19 -23.35 -20.96
N ALA A 66 8.52 -22.33 -21.52
CA ALA A 66 8.00 -22.40 -22.88
C ALA A 66 9.05 -21.94 -23.92
N GLY A 67 10.14 -21.30 -23.50
CA GLY A 67 11.16 -20.76 -24.38
C GLY A 67 10.64 -19.67 -25.35
N GLN A 68 9.62 -18.90 -24.92
CA GLN A 68 8.96 -17.90 -25.78
C GLN A 68 8.58 -16.64 -25.00
N ILE A 69 8.43 -15.53 -25.74
CA ILE A 69 7.90 -14.29 -25.20
C ILE A 69 6.38 -14.43 -25.05
N GLN A 70 5.84 -14.00 -23.93
CA GLN A 70 4.40 -13.97 -23.66
C GLN A 70 3.93 -12.55 -23.43
N MET A 71 2.70 -12.26 -23.92
CA MET A 71 2.04 -10.96 -23.75
C MET A 71 0.59 -11.17 -23.26
N GLN A 72 0.10 -10.25 -22.44
CA GLN A 72 -1.29 -10.27 -21.97
C GLN A 72 -2.16 -9.34 -22.81
N LEU A 73 -3.33 -9.80 -23.23
CA LEU A 73 -4.26 -9.08 -24.10
C LEU A 73 -5.70 -9.24 -23.62
N MET A 74 -6.53 -8.25 -23.95
CA MET A 74 -7.97 -8.26 -23.68
C MET A 74 -8.77 -9.16 -24.63
N GLY A 75 -8.27 -9.37 -25.88
CA GLY A 75 -8.99 -10.14 -26.86
C GLY A 75 -8.39 -10.09 -28.27
N GLU A 76 -9.06 -10.77 -29.20
CA GLU A 76 -8.59 -11.00 -30.57
C GLU A 76 -8.40 -9.71 -31.40
N VAL A 77 -9.22 -8.69 -31.16
CA VAL A 77 -9.09 -7.38 -31.86
C VAL A 77 -7.78 -6.69 -31.51
N GLN A 78 -7.40 -6.72 -30.21
CA GLN A 78 -6.13 -6.14 -29.76
C GLN A 78 -4.95 -6.91 -30.35
N LEU A 79 -5.07 -8.24 -30.48
CA LEU A 79 -4.06 -9.09 -31.10
C LEU A 79 -3.79 -8.69 -32.56
N GLU A 80 -4.84 -8.52 -33.38
CA GLU A 80 -4.68 -8.07 -34.79
C GLU A 80 -4.03 -6.68 -34.88
N VAL A 81 -4.42 -5.76 -34.00
CA VAL A 81 -3.84 -4.41 -33.95
C VAL A 81 -2.36 -4.48 -33.60
N LEU A 82 -1.98 -5.30 -32.59
CA LEU A 82 -0.60 -5.47 -32.19
C LEU A 82 0.26 -6.15 -33.27
N GLN A 83 -0.25 -7.15 -33.96
CA GLN A 83 0.47 -7.75 -35.08
C GLN A 83 0.85 -6.70 -36.13
N ARG A 84 -0.11 -5.85 -36.52
CA ARG A 84 0.13 -4.77 -37.47
C ARG A 84 1.10 -3.73 -36.95
N LEU A 85 0.97 -3.34 -35.69
CA LEU A 85 1.84 -2.37 -35.03
C LEU A 85 3.29 -2.88 -34.96
N ILE A 86 3.50 -4.14 -34.59
CA ILE A 86 4.82 -4.78 -34.52
C ILE A 86 5.45 -4.85 -35.91
N ALA A 87 4.67 -5.25 -36.92
CA ALA A 87 5.15 -5.30 -38.32
C ALA A 87 5.53 -3.92 -38.83
N GLN A 88 4.72 -2.89 -38.58
CA GLN A 88 4.98 -1.51 -39.05
C GLN A 88 6.17 -0.86 -38.29
N ARG A 89 6.29 -1.08 -36.98
CA ARG A 89 7.26 -0.35 -36.16
C ARG A 89 8.62 -1.03 -36.12
N PHE A 90 8.64 -2.35 -36.06
CA PHE A 90 9.86 -3.14 -35.89
C PHE A 90 10.21 -3.99 -37.12
N GLY A 91 9.35 -4.05 -38.12
CA GLY A 91 9.56 -4.85 -39.33
C GLY A 91 9.50 -6.37 -39.05
N MET A 92 8.91 -6.78 -37.92
CA MET A 92 8.76 -8.19 -37.55
C MET A 92 7.33 -8.68 -37.82
N GLU A 93 7.18 -9.73 -38.62
CA GLU A 93 5.92 -10.43 -38.82
C GLU A 93 5.76 -11.53 -37.76
N VAL A 94 5.21 -11.17 -36.61
CA VAL A 94 4.97 -12.10 -35.51
C VAL A 94 3.64 -12.82 -35.68
N GLN A 95 3.57 -14.06 -35.18
CA GLN A 95 2.32 -14.78 -34.99
C GLN A 95 2.08 -15.01 -33.51
N PHE A 96 0.81 -15.12 -33.12
CA PHE A 96 0.44 -15.44 -31.75
C PHE A 96 -0.12 -16.86 -31.70
N ASP A 97 0.12 -17.56 -30.60
CA ASP A 97 -0.46 -18.86 -30.35
C ASP A 97 -1.98 -18.79 -30.10
N ALA A 98 -2.59 -19.93 -29.79
CA ALA A 98 -4.02 -19.98 -29.49
C ALA A 98 -4.42 -19.18 -28.22
N GLY A 99 -3.46 -18.68 -27.47
CA GLY A 99 -3.66 -17.94 -26.22
C GLY A 99 -4.14 -18.83 -25.06
N GLN A 100 -3.69 -18.54 -23.90
CA GLN A 100 -4.02 -19.22 -22.65
C GLN A 100 -4.76 -18.26 -21.73
N ILE A 101 -5.59 -18.79 -20.83
CA ILE A 101 -6.26 -18.03 -19.81
C ILE A 101 -5.30 -17.81 -18.64
N THR A 102 -5.32 -16.61 -18.09
CA THR A 102 -4.55 -16.30 -16.89
C THR A 102 -5.37 -16.72 -15.67
N TYR A 103 -4.97 -17.79 -15.03
CA TYR A 103 -5.55 -18.23 -13.76
C TYR A 103 -4.92 -17.49 -12.58
N LYS A 104 -5.58 -17.50 -11.44
CA LYS A 104 -5.04 -17.08 -10.14
C LYS A 104 -5.30 -18.18 -9.11
N GLU A 105 -4.60 -18.13 -7.98
CA GLU A 105 -4.80 -19.13 -6.91
C GLU A 105 -5.08 -18.42 -5.58
N THR A 106 -5.90 -19.04 -4.73
CA THR A 106 -6.16 -18.62 -3.35
C THR A 106 -6.24 -19.84 -2.44
N ILE A 107 -6.55 -19.62 -1.17
CA ILE A 107 -6.67 -20.68 -0.15
C ILE A 107 -8.09 -20.73 0.41
N ALA A 108 -8.55 -21.91 0.84
CA ALA A 108 -9.88 -22.10 1.40
C ALA A 108 -9.95 -21.84 2.91
N ALA A 109 -8.86 -22.05 3.64
CA ALA A 109 -8.79 -21.94 5.09
C ALA A 109 -7.49 -21.29 5.57
N PRO A 110 -7.47 -20.70 6.76
CA PRO A 110 -6.24 -20.14 7.34
C PRO A 110 -5.18 -21.23 7.56
N VAL A 111 -3.92 -20.89 7.28
CA VAL A 111 -2.78 -21.79 7.42
C VAL A 111 -1.53 -21.02 7.86
N GLU A 112 -0.68 -21.66 8.67
CA GLU A 112 0.63 -21.13 9.03
C GLU A 112 1.70 -21.66 8.09
N GLY A 113 2.47 -20.74 7.52
CA GLY A 113 3.67 -21.02 6.76
C GLY A 113 4.92 -20.67 7.54
N VAL A 114 5.86 -21.61 7.61
CA VAL A 114 7.13 -21.45 8.33
C VAL A 114 8.27 -21.48 7.33
N GLY A 115 9.14 -20.50 7.41
CA GLY A 115 10.36 -20.44 6.60
C GLY A 115 11.58 -20.24 7.48
N HIS A 116 12.54 -21.15 7.38
CA HIS A 116 13.80 -21.10 8.09
C HIS A 116 14.96 -21.05 7.12
N TYR A 117 15.93 -20.18 7.37
CA TYR A 117 17.12 -20.06 6.55
C TYR A 117 18.36 -19.88 7.43
N GLU A 118 19.13 -20.97 7.58
CA GLU A 118 20.31 -21.05 8.44
C GLU A 118 21.48 -21.79 7.74
N PRO A 119 21.97 -21.31 6.59
CA PRO A 119 23.27 -21.77 6.12
C PRO A 119 24.38 -21.18 7.01
N LEU A 120 25.61 -21.69 6.88
CA LEU A 120 26.76 -21.27 7.67
C LEU A 120 26.83 -19.73 7.88
N CYS A 121 26.84 -19.29 9.15
CA CYS A 121 26.90 -17.88 9.54
C CYS A 121 25.70 -17.01 9.12
N HIS A 122 24.57 -17.61 8.80
CA HIS A 122 23.31 -16.92 8.51
C HIS A 122 22.21 -17.46 9.42
N TYR A 123 21.18 -16.66 9.70
CA TYR A 123 20.04 -17.09 10.49
C TYR A 123 18.83 -16.18 10.27
N ALA A 124 17.72 -16.75 9.85
CA ALA A 124 16.42 -16.10 9.88
C ALA A 124 15.30 -17.13 9.97
N GLU A 125 14.32 -16.88 10.83
CA GLU A 125 13.08 -17.66 10.91
C GLU A 125 11.88 -16.73 10.84
N VAL A 126 10.89 -17.10 10.01
CA VAL A 126 9.70 -16.30 9.73
C VAL A 126 8.48 -17.19 9.78
N HIS A 127 7.48 -16.81 10.56
CA HIS A 127 6.17 -17.42 10.63
C HIS A 127 5.11 -16.50 10.08
N LEU A 128 4.39 -16.95 9.08
CA LEU A 128 3.35 -16.20 8.39
C LEU A 128 2.00 -16.91 8.54
N LEU A 129 0.99 -16.18 8.94
CA LEU A 129 -0.41 -16.63 8.89
C LEU A 129 -1.00 -16.18 7.56
N LEU A 130 -1.43 -17.13 6.74
CA LEU A 130 -2.13 -16.90 5.48
C LEU A 130 -3.63 -17.10 5.74
N GLU A 131 -4.43 -16.10 5.49
CA GLU A 131 -5.88 -16.11 5.70
C GLU A 131 -6.61 -15.80 4.40
N PRO A 132 -7.66 -16.54 4.02
CA PRO A 132 -8.46 -16.21 2.85
C PRO A 132 -9.23 -14.90 3.05
N LEU A 133 -9.36 -14.13 1.98
CA LEU A 133 -10.15 -12.91 1.93
C LEU A 133 -11.30 -13.05 0.92
N PRO A 134 -12.32 -12.19 1.00
CA PRO A 134 -13.36 -12.13 -0.02
C PRO A 134 -12.78 -11.88 -1.42
N GLN A 135 -13.46 -12.41 -2.43
CA GLN A 135 -13.10 -12.26 -3.84
C GLN A 135 -12.89 -10.79 -4.22
N GLY A 136 -11.80 -10.52 -4.96
CA GLY A 136 -11.44 -9.18 -5.40
C GLY A 136 -10.73 -8.32 -4.34
N SER A 137 -10.40 -8.88 -3.17
CA SER A 137 -9.67 -8.15 -2.11
C SER A 137 -8.18 -8.00 -2.39
N GLY A 138 -7.63 -8.78 -3.33
CA GLY A 138 -6.21 -8.83 -3.63
C GLY A 138 -5.37 -9.35 -2.46
N LEU A 139 -4.08 -9.03 -2.47
CA LEU A 139 -3.15 -9.39 -1.39
C LEU A 139 -3.08 -8.28 -0.36
N GLN A 140 -3.09 -8.65 0.92
CA GLN A 140 -2.92 -7.75 2.05
C GLN A 140 -1.79 -8.25 2.93
N PHE A 141 -0.85 -7.37 3.27
CA PHE A 141 0.28 -7.71 4.13
C PHE A 141 0.16 -6.98 5.47
N ARG A 142 0.38 -7.70 6.58
CA ARG A 142 0.29 -7.16 7.94
C ARG A 142 1.37 -7.77 8.85
N THR A 143 1.58 -7.17 10.00
CA THR A 143 2.37 -7.75 11.11
C THR A 143 1.54 -7.72 12.39
N SER A 144 1.60 -8.81 13.14
CA SER A 144 1.12 -8.94 14.52
C SER A 144 2.28 -9.33 15.46
N CYS A 145 3.50 -9.45 14.93
CA CYS A 145 4.69 -9.78 15.68
C CYS A 145 5.04 -8.67 16.69
N ARG A 146 5.41 -9.05 17.92
CA ARG A 146 5.83 -8.11 18.96
C ARG A 146 7.25 -7.60 18.65
N GLU A 147 7.53 -6.35 19.04
CA GLU A 147 8.89 -5.78 18.87
C GLU A 147 9.94 -6.50 19.75
N ASP A 148 9.51 -7.10 20.86
CA ASP A 148 10.37 -7.91 21.75
C ASP A 148 10.80 -9.23 21.10
N ASP A 149 9.97 -9.79 20.19
CA ASP A 149 10.25 -11.05 19.50
C ASP A 149 11.09 -10.81 18.23
N LEU A 150 10.80 -9.74 17.49
CA LEU A 150 11.53 -9.34 16.30
C LEU A 150 11.54 -7.81 16.17
N ASP A 151 12.73 -7.23 16.05
CA ASP A 151 12.92 -5.79 15.88
C ASP A 151 12.10 -5.24 14.70
N ARG A 152 11.56 -4.04 14.86
CA ARG A 152 10.68 -3.38 13.90
C ARG A 152 11.28 -3.22 12.51
N ASN A 153 12.60 -3.05 12.40
CA ASN A 153 13.27 -2.93 11.11
C ASN A 153 13.23 -4.26 10.35
N TRP A 154 13.43 -5.38 11.05
CA TRP A 154 13.29 -6.70 10.45
C TRP A 154 11.85 -7.00 10.04
N GLN A 155 10.86 -6.62 10.86
CA GLN A 155 9.45 -6.77 10.48
C GLN A 155 9.13 -6.00 9.19
N ARG A 156 9.59 -4.75 9.08
CA ARG A 156 9.40 -3.95 7.85
C ARG A 156 10.09 -4.58 6.65
N LEU A 157 11.27 -5.15 6.85
CA LEU A 157 12.01 -5.83 5.79
C LEU A 157 11.25 -7.07 5.29
N VAL A 158 10.67 -7.87 6.19
CA VAL A 158 9.80 -9.00 5.82
C VAL A 158 8.60 -8.53 5.00
N LEU A 159 7.91 -7.45 5.41
CA LEU A 159 6.80 -6.89 4.64
C LEU A 159 7.25 -6.42 3.25
N THR A 160 8.41 -5.76 3.15
CA THR A 160 8.99 -5.37 1.85
C THR A 160 9.25 -6.59 0.97
N HIS A 161 9.78 -7.69 1.54
CA HIS A 161 10.02 -8.93 0.80
C HIS A 161 8.73 -9.64 0.35
N LEU A 162 7.63 -9.46 1.08
CA LEU A 162 6.32 -9.93 0.64
C LEU A 162 5.76 -9.12 -0.55
N GLU A 163 6.06 -7.81 -0.60
CA GLU A 163 5.57 -6.90 -1.64
C GLU A 163 6.44 -6.92 -2.92
N GLU A 164 7.74 -7.19 -2.81
CA GLU A 164 8.69 -7.08 -3.94
C GLU A 164 8.56 -8.19 -4.99
N LYS A 165 7.88 -9.31 -4.66
CA LYS A 165 7.79 -10.48 -5.53
C LYS A 165 6.34 -10.88 -5.78
N THR A 166 6.02 -11.25 -7.01
CA THR A 166 4.78 -11.97 -7.33
C THR A 166 4.89 -13.40 -6.83
N HIS A 167 4.13 -13.73 -5.78
CA HIS A 167 4.10 -15.08 -5.22
C HIS A 167 3.24 -15.99 -6.09
N LEU A 168 3.76 -17.18 -6.40
CA LEU A 168 3.10 -18.18 -7.22
C LEU A 168 2.43 -19.25 -6.37
N GLY A 169 1.25 -19.70 -6.78
CA GLY A 169 0.53 -20.80 -6.16
C GLY A 169 1.15 -22.17 -6.47
N VAL A 170 0.56 -23.20 -5.92
CA VAL A 170 1.11 -24.58 -5.96
C VAL A 170 0.37 -25.50 -6.92
N LEU A 171 -0.79 -25.09 -7.46
CA LEU A 171 -1.60 -25.91 -8.38
C LEU A 171 -1.15 -25.77 -9.83
N THR A 172 -0.95 -24.54 -10.28
CA THR A 172 -0.64 -24.20 -11.67
C THR A 172 0.55 -23.25 -11.80
N GLY A 173 1.13 -22.82 -10.69
CA GLY A 173 2.15 -21.76 -10.68
C GLY A 173 1.59 -20.39 -11.04
N SER A 174 0.28 -20.21 -10.93
CA SER A 174 -0.37 -18.92 -11.18
C SER A 174 -0.21 -17.96 -9.99
N PRO A 175 -0.27 -16.64 -10.19
CA PRO A 175 -0.17 -15.67 -9.10
C PRO A 175 -1.25 -15.89 -8.03
N ILE A 176 -0.88 -15.76 -6.76
CA ILE A 176 -1.84 -15.82 -5.66
C ILE A 176 -2.61 -14.49 -5.53
N THR A 177 -3.86 -14.57 -5.02
CA THR A 177 -4.72 -13.41 -4.77
C THR A 177 -5.71 -13.68 -3.65
N ASP A 178 -6.43 -12.65 -3.21
CA ASP A 178 -7.53 -12.72 -2.24
C ASP A 178 -7.15 -13.42 -0.93
N MET A 179 -5.99 -13.04 -0.41
CA MET A 179 -5.52 -13.51 0.89
C MET A 179 -4.78 -12.43 1.67
N ARG A 180 -4.82 -12.56 2.98
CA ARG A 180 -4.02 -11.77 3.90
C ARG A 180 -2.84 -12.61 4.38
N ILE A 181 -1.65 -12.02 4.32
CA ILE A 181 -0.44 -12.63 4.86
C ILE A 181 0.03 -11.78 6.04
N THR A 182 -0.02 -12.36 7.23
CA THR A 182 0.32 -11.69 8.49
C THR A 182 1.60 -12.28 9.06
N LEU A 183 2.62 -11.45 9.28
CA LEU A 183 3.81 -11.84 10.04
C LEU A 183 3.42 -12.01 11.51
N CYS A 184 3.41 -13.24 12.01
CA CYS A 184 3.02 -13.58 13.38
C CYS A 184 4.21 -13.65 14.31
N ALA A 185 5.28 -14.30 13.89
CA ALA A 185 6.51 -14.45 14.64
C ALA A 185 7.72 -14.43 13.72
N GLY A 186 8.86 -14.08 14.27
CA GLY A 186 10.13 -14.13 13.55
C GLY A 186 11.29 -14.07 14.52
N LYS A 187 12.45 -14.58 14.12
CA LYS A 187 13.65 -14.60 14.93
C LYS A 187 14.88 -14.25 14.13
N ALA A 188 15.65 -13.34 14.68
CA ALA A 188 16.96 -12.93 14.18
C ALA A 188 18.07 -13.35 15.12
N HIS A 189 19.28 -13.50 14.62
CA HIS A 189 20.47 -13.70 15.46
C HIS A 189 21.40 -12.48 15.35
N VAL A 190 21.79 -11.90 16.48
CA VAL A 190 22.52 -10.61 16.55
C VAL A 190 23.79 -10.56 15.69
N LYS A 191 24.46 -11.71 15.47
CA LYS A 191 25.74 -11.79 14.74
C LYS A 191 25.64 -12.43 13.36
N HIS A 192 24.52 -13.11 13.07
CA HIS A 192 24.43 -13.99 11.91
C HIS A 192 23.24 -13.67 10.99
N THR A 193 22.46 -12.62 11.28
CA THR A 193 21.33 -12.24 10.46
C THR A 193 21.69 -11.06 9.56
N GLU A 194 21.54 -11.27 8.25
CA GLU A 194 21.63 -10.24 7.24
C GLU A 194 20.28 -10.04 6.54
N GLY A 195 20.08 -8.92 5.84
CA GLY A 195 18.80 -8.62 5.17
C GLY A 195 18.37 -9.69 4.15
N GLY A 196 19.32 -10.29 3.45
CA GLY A 196 19.08 -11.36 2.49
C GLY A 196 18.54 -12.66 3.11
N ASP A 197 18.80 -12.91 4.39
CA ASP A 197 18.33 -14.10 5.09
C ASP A 197 16.83 -14.05 5.30
N PHE A 198 16.32 -12.89 5.70
CA PHE A 198 14.89 -12.67 5.81
C PHE A 198 14.15 -12.78 4.48
N ARG A 199 14.78 -12.36 3.37
CA ARG A 199 14.21 -12.59 2.03
C ARG A 199 14.01 -14.08 1.78
N GLN A 200 15.05 -14.86 2.02
CA GLN A 200 15.00 -16.31 1.82
C GLN A 200 13.99 -17.01 2.76
N ALA A 201 13.97 -16.63 4.03
CA ALA A 201 13.02 -17.18 5.00
C ALA A 201 11.57 -16.79 4.64
N THR A 202 11.33 -15.53 4.26
CA THR A 202 9.98 -15.04 3.89
C THR A 202 9.42 -15.79 2.68
N TYR A 203 10.21 -15.96 1.61
CA TYR A 203 9.74 -16.67 0.41
C TYR A 203 9.43 -18.13 0.70
N ARG A 204 10.25 -18.80 1.51
CA ARG A 204 10.01 -20.17 1.97
C ARG A 204 8.76 -20.26 2.85
N ALA A 205 8.55 -19.30 3.75
CA ALA A 205 7.37 -19.27 4.60
C ALA A 205 6.08 -19.15 3.79
N VAL A 206 6.02 -18.25 2.80
CA VAL A 206 4.86 -18.16 1.90
C VAL A 206 4.62 -19.48 1.19
N ARG A 207 5.68 -20.05 0.58
CA ARG A 207 5.56 -21.29 -0.20
C ARG A 207 5.20 -22.48 0.67
N ASN A 208 5.74 -22.58 1.88
CA ASN A 208 5.41 -23.60 2.86
C ASN A 208 3.93 -23.53 3.26
N GLY A 209 3.42 -22.33 3.56
CA GLY A 209 2.01 -22.12 3.86
C GLY A 209 1.10 -22.55 2.70
N LEU A 210 1.43 -22.18 1.45
CA LEU A 210 0.66 -22.56 0.27
C LEU A 210 0.69 -24.09 0.02
N ARG A 211 1.80 -24.77 0.34
CA ARG A 211 1.89 -26.25 0.24
C ARG A 211 1.01 -26.97 1.25
N LYS A 212 0.83 -26.41 2.43
CA LYS A 212 -0.04 -26.96 3.48
C LYS A 212 -1.51 -26.60 3.28
N ALA A 213 -1.79 -25.50 2.59
CA ALA A 213 -3.14 -25.00 2.39
C ALA A 213 -3.95 -25.86 1.43
N GLU A 214 -5.27 -25.86 1.64
CA GLU A 214 -6.22 -26.26 0.62
C GLU A 214 -6.32 -25.13 -0.41
N SER A 215 -5.55 -25.26 -1.49
CA SER A 215 -5.48 -24.25 -2.56
C SER A 215 -6.67 -24.34 -3.48
N VAL A 216 -7.19 -23.18 -3.91
CA VAL A 216 -8.33 -23.04 -4.81
C VAL A 216 -7.89 -22.33 -6.08
N LEU A 217 -8.11 -22.99 -7.24
CA LEU A 217 -7.86 -22.40 -8.54
C LEU A 217 -8.99 -21.44 -8.90
N LEU A 218 -8.63 -20.22 -9.34
CA LEU A 218 -9.54 -19.18 -9.76
C LEU A 218 -9.41 -18.95 -11.27
N GLU A 219 -10.55 -18.91 -11.95
CA GLU A 219 -10.64 -18.57 -13.37
C GLU A 219 -11.29 -17.19 -13.57
N PRO A 220 -10.91 -16.43 -14.61
CA PRO A 220 -11.53 -15.14 -14.89
C PRO A 220 -12.94 -15.31 -15.45
N TRP A 221 -13.83 -14.41 -15.07
CA TRP A 221 -15.21 -14.33 -15.51
C TRP A 221 -15.49 -13.02 -16.21
N TYR A 222 -16.37 -13.05 -17.23
CA TYR A 222 -16.97 -11.89 -17.85
C TYR A 222 -18.41 -11.73 -17.42
N ASP A 223 -18.85 -10.49 -17.19
CA ASP A 223 -20.23 -10.10 -17.29
C ASP A 223 -20.54 -9.86 -18.77
N PHE A 224 -21.63 -10.42 -19.26
CA PHE A 224 -22.03 -10.31 -20.64
C PHE A 224 -23.41 -9.69 -20.80
N LEU A 225 -23.57 -8.97 -21.90
CA LEU A 225 -24.84 -8.49 -22.44
C LEU A 225 -24.99 -9.07 -23.85
N LEU A 226 -25.98 -9.93 -24.04
CA LEU A 226 -26.25 -10.57 -25.32
C LEU A 226 -27.60 -10.09 -25.86
N GLU A 227 -27.55 -9.32 -26.94
CA GLU A 227 -28.73 -8.84 -27.70
C GLU A 227 -28.91 -9.72 -28.95
N LEU A 228 -30.11 -10.25 -29.16
CA LEU A 228 -30.40 -11.12 -30.29
C LEU A 228 -31.90 -11.13 -30.66
N PRO A 229 -32.25 -11.56 -31.89
CA PRO A 229 -33.63 -11.77 -32.28
C PRO A 229 -34.32 -12.80 -31.38
N THR A 230 -35.59 -12.54 -31.01
CA THR A 230 -36.36 -13.39 -30.09
C THR A 230 -36.42 -14.85 -30.52
N GLY A 231 -36.44 -15.13 -31.82
CA GLY A 231 -36.42 -16.51 -32.35
C GLY A 231 -35.15 -17.32 -32.02
N ASN A 232 -34.07 -16.66 -31.65
CA ASN A 232 -32.75 -17.28 -31.38
C ASN A 232 -32.47 -17.44 -29.87
N VAL A 233 -33.34 -16.91 -28.99
CA VAL A 233 -33.14 -16.89 -27.52
C VAL A 233 -32.98 -18.31 -26.95
N GLY A 234 -33.79 -19.28 -27.40
CA GLY A 234 -33.72 -20.65 -26.91
C GLY A 234 -32.38 -21.31 -27.16
N ARG A 235 -31.78 -21.06 -28.33
CA ARG A 235 -30.42 -21.54 -28.65
C ARG A 235 -29.40 -20.89 -27.75
N ALA A 236 -29.42 -19.56 -27.66
CA ALA A 236 -28.48 -18.82 -26.82
C ALA A 236 -28.53 -19.24 -25.35
N MET A 237 -29.72 -19.47 -24.79
CA MET A 237 -29.88 -19.96 -23.43
C MET A 237 -29.27 -21.36 -23.25
N THR A 238 -29.43 -22.25 -24.23
CA THR A 238 -28.85 -23.58 -24.21
C THR A 238 -27.32 -23.53 -24.25
N ASP A 239 -26.78 -22.72 -25.17
CA ASP A 239 -25.33 -22.52 -25.31
C ASP A 239 -24.73 -21.94 -24.02
N LEU A 240 -25.35 -20.90 -23.44
CA LEU A 240 -24.91 -20.29 -22.19
C LEU A 240 -25.00 -21.26 -20.99
N GLN A 241 -26.04 -22.12 -20.93
CA GLN A 241 -26.14 -23.16 -19.90
C GLN A 241 -25.01 -24.19 -20.02
N GLN A 242 -24.69 -24.62 -21.24
CA GLN A 242 -23.56 -25.54 -21.48
C GLN A 242 -22.21 -24.93 -21.13
N MET A 243 -22.08 -23.60 -21.26
CA MET A 243 -20.89 -22.85 -20.84
C MET A 243 -20.82 -22.67 -19.31
N GLY A 244 -21.85 -23.07 -18.55
CA GLY A 244 -21.89 -22.86 -17.10
C GLY A 244 -22.15 -21.40 -16.70
N ALA A 245 -22.75 -20.62 -17.61
CA ALA A 245 -23.07 -19.22 -17.36
C ALA A 245 -24.18 -19.06 -16.31
N LYS A 246 -24.11 -18.00 -15.52
CA LYS A 246 -25.14 -17.57 -14.60
C LYS A 246 -25.82 -16.36 -15.21
N PHE A 247 -27.08 -16.46 -15.63
CA PHE A 247 -27.80 -15.39 -16.32
C PHE A 247 -29.23 -15.23 -15.82
N GLN A 248 -29.78 -14.03 -16.02
CA GLN A 248 -31.16 -13.68 -15.68
C GLN A 248 -32.12 -14.10 -16.81
N PRO A 249 -33.42 -14.25 -16.53
CA PRO A 249 -34.42 -14.48 -17.57
C PRO A 249 -34.31 -13.42 -18.67
N PRO A 250 -34.53 -13.80 -19.95
CA PRO A 250 -34.44 -12.86 -21.06
C PRO A 250 -35.49 -11.74 -20.97
N GLU A 251 -35.05 -10.53 -21.15
CA GLU A 251 -35.93 -9.37 -21.33
C GLU A 251 -36.26 -9.21 -22.81
N THR A 252 -37.52 -9.20 -23.20
CA THR A 252 -37.95 -9.13 -24.59
C THR A 252 -38.62 -7.79 -24.85
N GLU A 253 -38.09 -7.03 -25.80
CA GLU A 253 -38.69 -5.82 -26.34
C GLU A 253 -38.99 -6.00 -27.85
N GLY A 254 -40.25 -6.26 -28.17
CA GLY A 254 -40.67 -6.46 -29.56
C GLY A 254 -40.05 -7.72 -30.18
N ASP A 255 -39.26 -7.56 -31.22
CA ASP A 255 -38.58 -8.63 -31.97
C ASP A 255 -37.13 -8.93 -31.46
N ARG A 256 -36.67 -8.23 -30.43
CA ARG A 256 -35.35 -8.40 -29.83
C ARG A 256 -35.46 -8.84 -28.38
N SER A 257 -34.50 -9.64 -27.96
CA SER A 257 -34.35 -10.09 -26.58
C SER A 257 -32.93 -9.83 -26.11
N VAL A 258 -32.83 -9.49 -24.83
CA VAL A 258 -31.57 -9.20 -24.12
C VAL A 258 -31.39 -10.24 -23.03
N LEU A 259 -30.21 -10.88 -23.01
CA LEU A 259 -29.77 -11.79 -21.97
C LEU A 259 -28.58 -11.14 -21.24
N GLN A 260 -28.70 -11.04 -19.93
CA GLN A 260 -27.63 -10.51 -19.07
C GLN A 260 -27.16 -11.58 -18.08
N GLY A 261 -25.87 -11.66 -17.87
CA GLY A 261 -25.32 -12.64 -16.96
C GLY A 261 -23.80 -12.58 -16.87
N SER A 262 -23.25 -13.66 -16.31
CA SER A 262 -21.80 -13.84 -16.22
C SER A 262 -21.41 -15.26 -16.60
N ALA A 263 -20.23 -15.41 -17.23
CA ALA A 263 -19.72 -16.70 -17.65
C ALA A 263 -18.18 -16.75 -17.59
N PRO A 264 -17.59 -17.96 -17.49
CA PRO A 264 -16.14 -18.13 -17.57
C PRO A 264 -15.59 -17.65 -18.91
N VAL A 265 -14.48 -16.93 -18.87
CA VAL A 265 -13.81 -16.44 -20.10
C VAL A 265 -13.44 -17.58 -21.03
N ALA A 266 -13.01 -18.71 -20.48
CA ALA A 266 -12.66 -19.92 -21.21
C ALA A 266 -13.74 -20.37 -22.21
N LYS A 267 -14.99 -20.27 -21.80
CA LYS A 267 -16.15 -20.78 -22.55
C LYS A 267 -16.78 -19.72 -23.44
N LEU A 268 -16.68 -18.42 -23.10
CA LEU A 268 -17.18 -17.31 -23.92
C LEU A 268 -16.29 -16.98 -25.12
N ARG A 269 -15.06 -17.46 -25.10
CA ARG A 269 -14.11 -17.22 -26.18
C ARG A 269 -14.63 -17.74 -27.51
N GLY A 270 -14.63 -16.88 -28.55
CA GLY A 270 -15.15 -17.22 -29.87
C GLY A 270 -16.68 -17.18 -29.99
N TYR A 271 -17.44 -17.15 -28.87
CA TYR A 271 -18.89 -17.18 -28.92
C TYR A 271 -19.52 -15.97 -29.62
N ALA A 272 -18.86 -14.81 -29.60
CA ALA A 272 -19.30 -13.65 -30.36
C ALA A 272 -19.40 -13.92 -31.88
N ALA A 273 -18.45 -14.67 -32.42
CA ALA A 273 -18.48 -15.08 -33.83
C ALA A 273 -19.61 -16.08 -34.12
N GLU A 274 -19.85 -17.02 -33.19
CA GLU A 274 -20.98 -17.97 -33.31
C GLU A 274 -22.32 -17.24 -33.27
N VAL A 275 -22.49 -16.31 -32.31
CA VAL A 275 -23.70 -15.45 -32.24
C VAL A 275 -23.93 -14.70 -33.54
N THR A 276 -22.90 -14.08 -34.09
CA THR A 276 -22.97 -13.39 -35.37
C THR A 276 -23.38 -14.34 -36.50
N GLY A 277 -22.83 -15.57 -36.50
CA GLY A 277 -23.14 -16.59 -37.50
C GLY A 277 -24.61 -17.02 -37.50
N TYR A 278 -25.13 -17.52 -36.35
CA TYR A 278 -26.49 -18.05 -36.31
C TYR A 278 -27.59 -16.98 -36.25
N THR A 279 -27.26 -15.73 -35.93
CA THR A 279 -28.18 -14.60 -35.98
C THR A 279 -28.09 -13.82 -37.31
N HIS A 280 -27.27 -14.26 -38.27
CA HIS A 280 -26.99 -13.58 -39.53
C HIS A 280 -26.57 -12.12 -39.35
N GLY A 281 -25.72 -11.87 -38.34
CA GLY A 281 -25.21 -10.52 -38.05
C GLY A 281 -26.15 -9.63 -37.21
N MET A 282 -27.33 -10.11 -36.83
CA MET A 282 -28.27 -9.34 -35.99
C MET A 282 -28.05 -9.45 -34.49
N GLY A 283 -27.24 -10.42 -34.05
CA GLY A 283 -26.87 -10.60 -32.65
C GLY A 283 -25.62 -9.81 -32.28
N ARG A 284 -25.55 -9.35 -31.04
CA ARG A 284 -24.43 -8.63 -30.48
C ARG A 284 -24.11 -9.14 -29.08
N LEU A 285 -22.88 -9.57 -28.87
CA LEU A 285 -22.34 -9.92 -27.56
C LEU A 285 -21.35 -8.84 -27.10
N VAL A 286 -21.60 -8.29 -25.92
CA VAL A 286 -20.69 -7.35 -25.25
C VAL A 286 -20.25 -8.00 -23.94
N CYS A 287 -18.94 -8.05 -23.68
CA CYS A 287 -18.36 -8.62 -22.48
C CYS A 287 -17.56 -7.56 -21.73
N SER A 288 -17.64 -7.59 -20.42
CA SER A 288 -16.84 -6.77 -19.51
C SER A 288 -16.22 -7.65 -18.43
N PRO A 289 -14.97 -7.39 -17.98
CA PRO A 289 -14.35 -8.16 -16.91
C PRO A 289 -15.15 -8.06 -15.62
N LYS A 290 -15.42 -9.23 -14.99
CA LYS A 290 -16.09 -9.32 -13.69
C LYS A 290 -15.10 -9.54 -12.54
N GLY A 291 -13.95 -10.12 -12.84
CA GLY A 291 -12.96 -10.59 -11.88
C GLY A 291 -12.79 -12.12 -11.93
N TYR A 292 -12.31 -12.69 -10.85
CA TYR A 292 -11.98 -14.11 -10.75
C TYR A 292 -12.97 -14.83 -9.85
N ALA A 293 -13.33 -16.07 -10.20
CA ALA A 293 -14.16 -16.94 -9.38
C ALA A 293 -13.59 -18.37 -9.38
N PRO A 294 -13.99 -19.24 -8.43
CA PRO A 294 -13.50 -20.62 -8.39
C PRO A 294 -13.72 -21.32 -9.74
N CYS A 295 -12.67 -22.00 -10.22
CA CYS A 295 -12.67 -22.71 -11.49
C CYS A 295 -13.68 -23.85 -11.48
N GLN A 296 -14.44 -24.00 -12.57
CA GLN A 296 -15.48 -25.04 -12.68
C GLN A 296 -14.91 -26.45 -12.86
N ASN A 297 -13.76 -26.57 -13.52
CA ASN A 297 -13.08 -27.83 -13.82
C ASN A 297 -11.57 -27.78 -13.45
N PRO A 298 -11.23 -27.56 -12.16
CA PRO A 298 -9.86 -27.32 -11.74
C PRO A 298 -8.93 -28.50 -12.05
N GLU A 299 -9.40 -29.75 -11.91
CA GLU A 299 -8.59 -30.95 -12.13
C GLU A 299 -8.09 -31.05 -13.58
N GLU A 300 -8.93 -30.74 -14.56
CA GLU A 300 -8.56 -30.75 -15.98
C GLU A 300 -7.52 -29.67 -16.28
N VAL A 301 -7.69 -28.48 -15.71
CA VAL A 301 -6.77 -27.35 -15.90
C VAL A 301 -5.41 -27.66 -15.26
N ILE A 302 -5.40 -28.17 -14.03
CA ILE A 302 -4.17 -28.53 -13.31
C ILE A 302 -3.41 -29.62 -14.10
N ALA A 303 -4.12 -30.63 -14.57
CA ALA A 303 -3.52 -31.70 -15.39
C ALA A 303 -2.97 -31.19 -16.73
N ALA A 304 -3.67 -30.23 -17.36
CA ALA A 304 -3.24 -29.66 -18.63
C ALA A 304 -2.02 -28.74 -18.48
N VAL A 305 -1.93 -27.97 -17.38
CA VAL A 305 -0.78 -27.11 -17.07
C VAL A 305 0.42 -27.94 -16.63
N GLY A 306 0.20 -29.00 -15.84
CA GLY A 306 1.24 -29.93 -15.40
C GLY A 306 2.38 -29.28 -14.60
N TYR A 307 2.07 -28.25 -13.79
CA TYR A 307 3.07 -27.55 -13.00
C TYR A 307 3.62 -28.43 -11.88
N ASP A 308 4.94 -28.61 -11.86
CA ASP A 308 5.66 -29.34 -10.80
C ASP A 308 6.19 -28.35 -9.75
N CYS A 309 5.46 -28.20 -8.65
CA CYS A 309 5.85 -27.30 -7.58
C CYS A 309 7.02 -27.79 -6.73
N ASP A 310 7.38 -29.07 -6.77
CA ASP A 310 8.56 -29.61 -6.09
C ASP A 310 9.83 -29.47 -6.94
N GLY A 311 9.67 -29.45 -8.26
CA GLY A 311 10.76 -29.18 -9.20
C GLY A 311 11.10 -27.68 -9.36
N ASP A 312 10.26 -26.79 -8.86
CA ASP A 312 10.50 -25.34 -8.91
C ASP A 312 11.47 -24.89 -7.81
N LEU A 313 12.76 -24.93 -8.12
CA LEU A 313 13.83 -24.60 -7.17
C LEU A 313 13.89 -23.09 -6.84
N GLU A 314 13.36 -22.22 -7.70
CA GLU A 314 13.31 -20.77 -7.44
C GLU A 314 12.25 -20.41 -6.40
N ASN A 315 11.18 -21.22 -6.32
CA ASN A 315 10.09 -21.04 -5.38
C ASN A 315 9.98 -22.24 -4.41
N THR A 316 11.09 -22.67 -3.85
CA THR A 316 11.13 -23.81 -2.94
C THR A 316 10.39 -23.55 -1.63
N ALA A 317 9.67 -24.55 -1.14
CA ALA A 317 9.04 -24.55 0.19
C ALA A 317 9.96 -25.15 1.27
N ASP A 318 11.06 -25.76 0.88
CA ASP A 318 12.00 -26.41 1.79
C ASP A 318 12.82 -25.37 2.54
N SER A 319 13.05 -25.62 3.82
CA SER A 319 13.84 -24.76 4.70
C SER A 319 15.29 -25.26 4.84
N ILE A 320 16.20 -24.36 5.23
CA ILE A 320 17.60 -24.70 5.44
C ILE A 320 17.92 -24.52 6.92
N PHE A 321 18.36 -25.59 7.56
CA PHE A 321 18.82 -25.62 8.94
C PHE A 321 20.30 -25.91 9.02
N CYS A 322 20.94 -25.63 10.15
CA CYS A 322 22.35 -25.87 10.39
C CYS A 322 22.54 -26.89 11.52
N ALA A 323 23.32 -27.93 11.27
CA ALA A 323 23.78 -28.85 12.31
C ALA A 323 25.27 -29.11 12.13
N HIS A 324 26.02 -29.12 13.21
CA HIS A 324 27.45 -29.37 13.24
C HIS A 324 28.28 -28.50 12.27
N GLY A 325 27.82 -27.27 12.00
CA GLY A 325 28.49 -26.35 11.08
C GLY A 325 28.26 -26.63 9.59
N ALA A 326 27.27 -27.45 9.25
CA ALA A 326 26.83 -27.68 7.86
C ALA A 326 25.35 -27.40 7.71
N GLY A 327 24.99 -26.65 6.64
CA GLY A 327 23.60 -26.43 6.26
C GLY A 327 23.01 -27.68 5.62
N TYR A 328 21.76 -28.03 5.97
CA TYR A 328 21.02 -29.11 5.34
C TYR A 328 19.57 -28.67 5.05
N ALA A 329 19.01 -29.21 3.99
CA ALA A 329 17.63 -28.92 3.61
C ALA A 329 16.66 -29.82 4.38
N VAL A 330 15.60 -29.21 4.90
CA VAL A 330 14.45 -29.90 5.53
C VAL A 330 13.24 -29.66 4.64
N LYS A 331 12.53 -30.73 4.31
CA LYS A 331 11.35 -30.68 3.45
C LYS A 331 10.21 -29.90 4.10
N TRP A 332 9.38 -29.32 3.28
CA TRP A 332 8.28 -28.44 3.70
C TRP A 332 7.32 -29.08 4.72
N ASP A 333 7.09 -30.38 4.68
CA ASP A 333 6.23 -31.17 5.59
C ASP A 333 6.89 -31.53 6.91
N GLU A 334 8.22 -31.42 7.01
CA GLU A 334 9.00 -31.73 8.22
C GLU A 334 9.46 -30.45 8.96
N VAL A 335 9.31 -29.26 8.37
CA VAL A 335 9.81 -27.98 8.95
C VAL A 335 9.31 -27.72 10.37
N GLU A 336 8.06 -28.08 10.68
CA GLU A 336 7.47 -27.88 12.00
C GLU A 336 8.17 -28.67 13.12
N GLN A 337 8.83 -29.77 12.78
CA GLN A 337 9.59 -30.57 13.75
C GLN A 337 10.97 -29.98 14.06
N HIS A 338 11.44 -29.06 13.23
CA HIS A 338 12.76 -28.45 13.29
C HIS A 338 12.73 -26.94 13.64
N MET A 339 11.58 -26.27 13.52
CA MET A 339 11.44 -24.84 13.78
C MET A 339 11.83 -24.48 15.23
N HIS A 340 12.38 -23.29 15.43
CA HIS A 340 12.87 -22.81 16.72
C HIS A 340 11.83 -22.00 17.50
N LEU A 341 10.82 -21.47 16.81
CA LEU A 341 9.71 -20.74 17.41
C LEU A 341 8.46 -21.64 17.51
N PRO A 342 7.59 -21.41 18.49
CA PRO A 342 6.31 -22.13 18.58
C PRO A 342 5.37 -21.69 17.43
N SER A 343 4.50 -22.60 17.00
CA SER A 343 3.47 -22.31 16.00
C SER A 343 2.53 -21.21 16.49
N CYS A 344 2.22 -20.27 15.60
CA CYS A 344 1.27 -19.18 15.87
C CYS A 344 -0.17 -19.70 16.05
N LEU A 345 -0.51 -20.84 15.43
CA LEU A 345 -1.84 -21.44 15.53
C LEU A 345 -2.07 -22.17 16.87
N THR A 346 -1.01 -22.64 17.51
CA THR A 346 -1.08 -23.34 18.80
C THR A 346 -0.92 -22.40 19.99
N ALA A 347 -0.42 -21.20 19.79
CA ALA A 347 -0.47 -20.15 20.78
C ALA A 347 -1.92 -19.70 20.94
N GLN A 348 -2.71 -20.41 21.74
CA GLN A 348 -3.97 -19.88 22.23
C GLN A 348 -3.65 -18.50 22.84
N PRO A 349 -4.41 -17.44 22.50
CA PRO A 349 -4.37 -16.27 23.35
C PRO A 349 -4.67 -16.78 24.76
N GLU A 350 -3.78 -16.57 25.72
CA GLU A 350 -4.18 -16.65 27.12
C GLU A 350 -5.42 -15.78 27.21
N GLU A 351 -6.58 -16.42 27.37
CA GLU A 351 -7.79 -15.74 27.77
C GLU A 351 -7.47 -15.11 29.13
N VAL A 352 -6.97 -13.88 29.06
CA VAL A 352 -7.04 -12.99 30.20
C VAL A 352 -8.54 -12.81 30.38
N ASP A 353 -9.06 -13.50 31.37
CA ASP A 353 -10.43 -13.38 31.88
C ASP A 353 -10.63 -11.90 32.24
N VAL A 354 -11.02 -11.10 31.25
CA VAL A 354 -11.39 -9.70 31.44
C VAL A 354 -12.86 -9.75 31.84
N PRO A 355 -13.21 -9.52 33.12
CA PRO A 355 -14.59 -9.43 33.52
C PRO A 355 -15.27 -8.34 32.66
N GLU A 356 -16.36 -8.69 32.02
CA GLU A 356 -17.21 -7.76 31.27
C GLU A 356 -17.66 -6.63 32.20
N THR A 357 -16.95 -5.51 32.14
CA THR A 357 -17.44 -4.25 32.67
C THR A 357 -17.95 -3.40 31.50
N PRO A 358 -19.14 -2.80 31.66
CA PRO A 358 -19.79 -2.09 30.57
C PRO A 358 -18.97 -0.88 30.14
N VAL A 359 -18.84 -0.73 28.82
CA VAL A 359 -18.18 0.40 28.16
C VAL A 359 -18.77 1.72 28.65
N ARG A 360 -18.05 2.41 29.51
CA ARG A 360 -18.27 3.83 29.80
C ARG A 360 -17.21 4.62 29.04
N SER A 361 -17.67 5.32 28.03
CA SER A 361 -16.94 6.40 27.38
C SER A 361 -16.63 7.51 28.38
N ALA A 362 -15.38 7.61 28.83
CA ALA A 362 -14.84 8.84 29.42
C ALA A 362 -13.33 8.70 29.47
N GLY A 363 -12.63 9.74 29.02
CA GLY A 363 -11.17 9.81 29.07
C GLY A 363 -10.64 9.48 30.46
N ALA A 364 -9.86 8.43 30.55
CA ALA A 364 -9.17 8.06 31.78
C ALA A 364 -7.97 8.97 31.94
N ALA A 365 -8.08 9.90 32.90
CA ALA A 365 -6.93 10.60 33.44
C ALA A 365 -6.02 9.56 34.12
N TYR A 366 -4.74 9.59 33.78
CA TYR A 366 -3.69 8.78 34.41
C TYR A 366 -3.61 9.12 35.91
N HIS A 367 -3.96 8.20 36.78
CA HIS A 367 -3.76 8.27 38.21
C HIS A 367 -2.58 7.38 38.62
N GLY A 368 -1.38 7.88 38.40
CA GLY A 368 -0.19 7.30 39.01
C GLY A 368 -0.31 7.35 40.53
N SER A 369 0.01 6.28 41.24
CA SER A 369 -0.01 6.29 42.69
C SER A 369 1.17 7.14 43.22
N LEU A 370 0.94 7.85 44.33
CA LEU A 370 1.97 8.67 45.03
C LEU A 370 3.23 7.87 45.38
N ALA A 371 3.18 6.54 45.36
CA ALA A 371 4.30 5.63 45.59
C ALA A 371 5.15 5.48 44.33
N GLU A 372 4.52 5.36 43.15
CA GLU A 372 5.20 5.27 41.85
C GLU A 372 5.90 6.58 41.47
N ASP A 373 5.28 7.74 41.77
CA ASP A 373 5.90 9.05 41.59
C ASP A 373 7.15 9.24 42.46
N LYS A 374 7.16 8.69 43.69
CA LYS A 374 8.35 8.73 44.56
C LYS A 374 9.47 7.80 44.08
N GLU A 375 9.11 6.67 43.50
CA GLU A 375 10.09 5.71 42.97
C GLU A 375 10.72 6.26 41.66
N LEU A 376 9.92 6.88 40.79
CA LEU A 376 10.39 7.60 39.61
C LEU A 376 11.30 8.78 39.97
N MET A 377 10.95 9.57 40.99
CA MET A 377 11.80 10.66 41.49
C MET A 377 13.12 10.13 42.06
N ALA A 378 13.10 9.01 42.78
CA ALA A 378 14.32 8.40 43.34
C ALA A 378 15.23 7.85 42.23
N ILE A 379 14.68 7.31 41.15
CA ILE A 379 15.43 6.86 39.97
C ILE A 379 16.04 8.07 39.24
N PHE A 380 15.28 9.15 39.11
CA PHE A 380 15.74 10.37 38.45
C PHE A 380 16.87 11.06 39.23
N GLU A 381 16.74 11.18 40.58
CA GLU A 381 17.80 11.74 41.42
C GLU A 381 19.08 10.86 41.44
N ARG A 382 18.93 9.56 41.26
CA ARG A 382 20.07 8.62 41.18
C ARG A 382 20.82 8.73 39.86
N THR A 383 20.13 9.12 38.78
CA THR A 383 20.69 9.18 37.41
C THR A 383 21.26 10.57 37.06
N TYR A 384 20.62 11.62 37.53
CA TYR A 384 20.94 13.01 37.13
C TYR A 384 21.35 13.94 38.30
N GLY A 385 21.40 13.45 39.53
CA GLY A 385 21.80 14.24 40.72
C GLY A 385 20.64 15.01 41.35
N LYS A 386 20.83 15.48 42.59
CA LYS A 386 19.81 16.21 43.35
C LYS A 386 19.44 17.54 42.73
N ILE A 387 18.13 17.74 42.48
CA ILE A 387 17.57 19.02 42.00
C ILE A 387 17.33 19.93 43.18
N GLU A 388 18.09 21.04 43.34
CA GLU A 388 17.81 22.10 44.27
C GLU A 388 16.63 22.92 43.79
N ARG A 389 15.44 22.68 44.33
CA ARG A 389 14.26 23.55 44.11
C ARG A 389 14.20 24.64 45.17
N SER A 390 14.25 25.88 44.73
CA SER A 390 13.85 27.02 45.55
C SER A 390 12.32 26.98 45.75
N PRO A 391 11.82 27.18 47.00
CA PRO A 391 10.41 27.02 47.28
C PRO A 391 9.61 28.23 46.82
N ARG A 392 8.85 28.10 45.74
CA ARG A 392 7.67 28.93 45.52
C ARG A 392 6.44 28.04 45.57
N GLN A 393 5.71 28.14 46.66
CA GLN A 393 4.41 27.54 46.88
C GLN A 393 3.43 27.97 45.81
N ALA A 394 2.80 27.03 45.16
CA ALA A 394 1.53 27.21 44.48
C ALA A 394 0.47 26.35 45.18
N LEU A 395 -0.42 26.99 45.85
CA LEU A 395 -1.68 26.45 46.37
C LEU A 395 -2.58 26.17 45.16
N TYR A 396 -2.86 24.91 44.88
CA TYR A 396 -3.89 24.51 43.93
C TYR A 396 -5.05 23.90 44.70
N THR A 397 -6.18 24.56 44.72
CA THR A 397 -7.48 24.00 45.13
C THR A 397 -8.27 23.63 43.87
N PRO A 398 -8.81 22.40 43.76
CA PRO A 398 -9.64 22.06 42.60
C PRO A 398 -11.02 22.73 42.73
N LYS A 399 -11.47 23.39 41.69
CA LYS A 399 -12.85 23.81 41.51
C LYS A 399 -13.42 23.29 40.20
N GLU A 400 -14.62 22.77 40.33
CA GLU A 400 -15.43 22.11 39.35
C GLU A 400 -15.89 23.00 38.18
N GLU A 401 -16.19 22.30 37.04
CA GLU A 401 -17.01 22.64 35.88
C GLU A 401 -16.39 23.43 34.70
N PRO A 402 -16.70 23.00 33.47
CA PRO A 402 -16.09 23.54 32.26
C PRO A 402 -16.75 24.87 31.89
N ALA A 403 -16.03 25.96 32.07
CA ALA A 403 -16.42 27.26 31.56
C ALA A 403 -16.11 27.38 30.07
N GLN A 404 -17.12 27.75 29.30
CA GLN A 404 -16.97 28.19 27.91
C GLN A 404 -15.89 29.26 27.79
N TYR A 405 -14.88 29.01 26.98
CA TYR A 405 -13.76 29.90 26.74
C TYR A 405 -14.23 31.09 25.87
N HIS A 406 -14.57 32.19 26.52
CA HIS A 406 -14.64 33.50 25.87
C HIS A 406 -13.27 34.13 26.00
N GLY A 407 -12.47 34.07 24.92
CA GLY A 407 -11.14 34.67 24.87
C GLY A 407 -11.13 36.16 25.18
N LYS A 408 -10.50 36.54 26.29
CA LYS A 408 -9.92 37.87 26.43
C LYS A 408 -8.48 37.78 25.90
N PRO A 409 -8.02 38.78 25.14
CA PRO A 409 -6.64 38.80 24.69
C PRO A 409 -5.71 38.93 25.89
N ASP A 410 -4.69 38.05 25.94
CA ASP A 410 -3.59 38.15 26.88
C ASP A 410 -2.84 39.46 26.71
N PRO A 411 -2.32 40.09 27.81
CA PRO A 411 -1.65 41.35 27.71
C PRO A 411 -0.31 41.23 26.99
N ALA A 412 -0.24 41.96 25.88
CA ALA A 412 0.95 42.53 25.26
C ALA A 412 2.26 41.72 25.29
N TYR A 413 2.36 40.72 24.42
CA TYR A 413 3.62 40.40 23.75
C TYR A 413 3.61 41.20 22.43
N ASP A 414 4.47 42.18 22.34
CA ASP A 414 4.61 43.04 21.14
C ASP A 414 5.58 42.40 20.11
N GLY A 415 5.57 41.06 20.03
CA GLY A 415 6.46 40.27 19.19
C GLY A 415 5.72 39.38 18.22
N GLU A 416 6.34 39.16 17.06
CA GLU A 416 5.89 38.19 16.04
C GLU A 416 5.70 36.78 16.64
N GLU A 417 4.65 36.08 16.24
CA GLU A 417 4.38 34.70 16.65
C GLU A 417 5.20 33.71 15.78
N TYR A 418 6.00 32.87 16.42
CA TYR A 418 6.77 31.84 15.79
C TYR A 418 6.11 30.47 15.98
N LEU A 419 5.99 29.69 14.91
CA LEU A 419 5.53 28.31 14.92
C LEU A 419 6.65 27.40 14.42
N LEU A 420 7.17 26.57 15.31
CA LEU A 420 8.13 25.51 15.00
C LEU A 420 7.37 24.22 14.75
N VAL A 421 7.71 23.50 13.69
CA VAL A 421 7.02 22.27 13.28
C VAL A 421 8.04 21.17 13.03
N ASP A 422 7.92 20.05 13.75
CA ASP A 422 8.64 18.84 13.39
C ASP A 422 8.00 18.20 12.16
N GLY A 423 8.70 18.27 11.03
CA GLY A 423 8.14 17.86 9.73
C GLY A 423 7.82 16.38 9.66
N TYR A 424 8.72 15.51 10.12
CA TYR A 424 8.47 14.07 10.05
C TYR A 424 7.44 13.60 11.07
N ASN A 425 7.42 14.20 12.25
CA ASN A 425 6.44 13.90 13.27
C ASN A 425 5.01 14.21 12.76
N ILE A 426 4.83 15.38 12.11
CA ILE A 426 3.56 15.75 11.48
C ILE A 426 3.21 14.88 10.27
N ILE A 427 4.16 14.56 9.39
CA ILE A 427 3.92 13.68 8.24
C ILE A 427 3.40 12.31 8.68
N PHE A 428 3.98 11.74 9.74
CA PHE A 428 3.56 10.42 10.22
C PHE A 428 2.32 10.45 11.13
N ALA A 429 1.97 11.62 11.67
CA ALA A 429 0.75 11.78 12.47
C ALA A 429 -0.50 12.04 11.63
N TRP A 430 -0.38 12.67 10.46
CA TRP A 430 -1.52 12.97 9.59
C TRP A 430 -1.72 11.85 8.56
N ASP A 431 -2.87 11.17 8.60
CA ASP A 431 -3.14 9.99 7.76
C ASP A 431 -2.97 10.25 6.26
N GLU A 432 -3.31 11.45 5.78
CA GLU A 432 -3.16 11.86 4.39
C GLU A 432 -1.68 11.91 3.97
N LEU A 433 -0.85 12.56 4.79
CA LEU A 433 0.60 12.67 4.54
C LEU A 433 1.31 11.35 4.78
N LYS A 434 0.87 10.57 5.78
CA LYS A 434 1.40 9.24 6.09
C LYS A 434 1.19 8.27 4.93
N THR A 435 0.06 8.36 4.25
CA THR A 435 -0.21 7.55 3.06
C THR A 435 0.78 7.90 1.94
N ILE A 436 0.99 9.19 1.69
CA ILE A 436 1.96 9.65 0.68
C ILE A 436 3.40 9.28 1.07
N ALA A 437 3.74 9.40 2.37
CA ALA A 437 5.09 9.12 2.85
C ALA A 437 5.51 7.65 2.73
N ARG A 438 4.54 6.72 2.64
CA ARG A 438 4.81 5.29 2.39
C ARG A 438 5.44 5.07 1.01
N ASP A 439 4.98 5.82 0.02
CA ASP A 439 5.37 5.65 -1.37
C ASP A 439 6.47 6.66 -1.76
N ASN A 440 6.34 7.90 -1.28
CA ASN A 440 7.27 8.98 -1.60
C ASN A 440 7.40 9.97 -0.45
N LEU A 441 8.49 9.84 0.33
CA LEU A 441 8.76 10.73 1.46
C LEU A 441 9.03 12.18 1.03
N ASP A 442 9.66 12.39 -0.13
CA ASP A 442 9.91 13.71 -0.69
C ASP A 442 8.59 14.39 -1.13
N GLY A 443 7.67 13.62 -1.69
CA GLY A 443 6.33 14.08 -2.02
C GLY A 443 5.54 14.50 -0.78
N ALA A 444 5.61 13.73 0.31
CA ALA A 444 4.97 14.07 1.58
C ALA A 444 5.57 15.35 2.19
N ARG A 445 6.90 15.54 2.09
CA ARG A 445 7.55 16.80 2.51
C ARG A 445 7.04 18.01 1.70
N GLY A 446 7.01 17.86 0.37
CA GLY A 446 6.51 18.91 -0.52
C GLY A 446 5.04 19.27 -0.24
N GLN A 447 4.19 18.27 0.01
CA GLN A 447 2.80 18.46 0.38
C GLN A 447 2.65 19.19 1.72
N LEU A 448 3.42 18.76 2.74
CA LEU A 448 3.42 19.46 4.03
C LEU A 448 3.88 20.92 3.90
N MET A 449 4.96 21.19 3.16
CA MET A 449 5.44 22.54 2.90
C MET A 449 4.38 23.41 2.23
N HIS A 450 3.63 22.86 1.27
CA HIS A 450 2.55 23.57 0.58
C HIS A 450 1.38 23.89 1.53
N ILE A 451 0.94 22.93 2.33
CA ILE A 451 -0.14 23.11 3.33
C ILE A 451 0.27 24.18 4.34
N LEU A 452 1.48 24.10 4.87
CA LEU A 452 1.98 25.04 5.88
C LEU A 452 2.23 26.45 5.34
N SER A 453 2.65 26.58 4.08
CA SER A 453 2.75 27.86 3.40
C SER A 453 1.39 28.56 3.28
N ASN A 454 0.33 27.83 2.93
CA ASN A 454 -1.04 28.37 2.89
C ASN A 454 -1.54 28.76 4.28
N TYR A 455 -1.29 27.94 5.28
CA TYR A 455 -1.63 28.20 6.67
C TYR A 455 -0.92 29.47 7.20
N CYS A 456 0.39 29.57 7.00
CA CYS A 456 1.21 30.71 7.42
C CYS A 456 0.76 32.02 6.76
N GLY A 457 0.40 32.01 5.47
CA GLY A 457 -0.10 33.14 4.73
C GLY A 457 -1.41 33.73 5.31
N TYR A 458 -2.31 32.85 5.78
CA TYR A 458 -3.57 33.27 6.40
C TYR A 458 -3.41 33.74 7.85
N ARG A 459 -2.60 33.01 8.64
CA ARG A 459 -2.37 33.29 10.07
C ARG A 459 -1.40 34.45 10.33
N GLN A 460 -0.59 34.80 9.32
CA GLN A 460 0.46 35.82 9.40
C GLN A 460 1.49 35.56 10.52
N CYS A 461 1.84 34.29 10.76
CA CYS A 461 2.88 33.86 11.69
C CYS A 461 4.19 33.58 10.95
N ARG A 462 5.31 33.52 11.69
CA ARG A 462 6.59 33.00 11.15
C ARG A 462 6.70 31.53 11.43
N LEU A 463 6.74 30.72 10.38
CA LEU A 463 6.79 29.26 10.47
C LEU A 463 8.18 28.74 10.09
N ILE A 464 8.74 27.90 10.97
CA ILE A 464 9.99 27.18 10.76
C ILE A 464 9.66 25.68 10.77
N LEU A 465 9.83 25.03 9.62
CA LEU A 465 9.62 23.61 9.43
C LEU A 465 10.97 22.89 9.47
N VAL A 466 11.11 21.91 10.36
CA VAL A 466 12.39 21.22 10.60
C VAL A 466 12.31 19.78 10.13
N PHE A 467 13.31 19.34 9.38
CA PHE A 467 13.48 17.96 8.93
C PHE A 467 14.82 17.39 9.34
N ASP A 468 14.84 16.13 9.77
CA ASP A 468 16.09 15.40 10.03
C ASP A 468 16.89 15.14 8.74
N ALA A 469 18.14 15.54 8.75
CA ALA A 469 19.03 15.43 7.58
C ALA A 469 19.34 13.99 7.13
N TYR A 470 19.35 13.03 8.05
CA TYR A 470 19.71 11.63 7.70
C TYR A 470 18.68 10.97 6.77
N LYS A 471 17.48 11.55 6.63
CA LYS A 471 16.42 11.11 5.70
C LYS A 471 16.43 11.85 4.36
N VAL A 472 17.41 12.78 4.14
CA VAL A 472 17.46 13.63 2.95
C VAL A 472 18.80 13.45 2.24
N LYS A 473 18.79 12.95 1.02
CA LYS A 473 20.03 12.78 0.22
C LYS A 473 20.54 14.15 -0.24
N GLY A 474 21.68 14.58 0.28
CA GLY A 474 22.47 15.70 -0.27
C GLY A 474 22.20 17.09 0.31
N GLN A 475 21.31 17.27 1.27
CA GLN A 475 21.01 18.57 1.90
C GLN A 475 21.23 18.48 3.42
N HIS A 476 22.48 18.57 3.87
CA HIS A 476 22.82 18.53 5.30
C HIS A 476 23.13 19.93 5.82
N GLY A 477 22.38 20.41 6.81
CA GLY A 477 22.62 21.70 7.46
C GLY A 477 22.22 22.92 6.63
N GLU A 478 21.33 22.75 5.65
CA GLU A 478 20.84 23.83 4.79
C GLU A 478 19.51 24.41 5.32
N THR A 479 19.37 25.72 5.16
CA THR A 479 18.14 26.46 5.44
C THR A 479 17.61 26.98 4.12
N GLU A 480 16.40 26.54 3.75
CA GLU A 480 15.73 26.94 2.51
C GLU A 480 14.51 27.81 2.81
N GLN A 481 14.27 28.83 1.99
CA GLN A 481 13.06 29.62 2.07
C GLN A 481 12.04 29.07 1.05
N TYR A 482 11.00 28.42 1.54
CA TYR A 482 9.90 27.94 0.70
C TYR A 482 8.72 28.89 0.79
N HIS A 483 8.51 29.73 -0.23
CA HIS A 483 7.52 30.82 -0.23
C HIS A 483 7.62 31.71 1.03
N ASN A 484 6.68 31.57 1.96
CA ASN A 484 6.58 32.37 3.20
C ASN A 484 6.96 31.56 4.46
N ILE A 485 7.47 30.37 4.32
CA ILE A 485 7.96 29.54 5.43
C ILE A 485 9.45 29.27 5.30
N THR A 486 10.12 29.06 6.43
CA THR A 486 11.53 28.70 6.49
C THR A 486 11.63 27.19 6.73
N VAL A 487 12.31 26.48 5.85
CA VAL A 487 12.56 25.02 5.97
C VAL A 487 14.00 24.81 6.38
N VAL A 488 14.21 24.02 7.42
CA VAL A 488 15.53 23.72 7.97
C VAL A 488 15.79 22.22 7.88
N TYR A 489 16.90 21.85 7.26
CA TYR A 489 17.43 20.49 7.29
C TYR A 489 18.57 20.42 8.30
N THR A 490 18.44 19.58 9.32
CA THR A 490 19.42 19.51 10.41
C THR A 490 20.80 19.01 9.92
N LYS A 491 21.84 19.16 10.71
CA LYS A 491 23.18 18.64 10.40
C LYS A 491 23.23 17.14 10.67
N GLU A 492 24.20 16.43 10.09
CA GLU A 492 24.32 14.98 10.11
C GLU A 492 24.32 14.32 11.51
N ALA A 493 24.63 15.09 12.57
CA ALA A 493 24.62 14.66 13.97
C ALA A 493 23.55 15.38 14.84
N GLU A 494 22.64 16.13 14.25
CA GLU A 494 21.63 16.92 14.95
C GLU A 494 20.22 16.43 14.57
N THR A 495 19.42 16.06 15.56
CA THR A 495 18.02 15.68 15.33
C THR A 495 17.11 16.90 15.22
N ALA A 496 15.92 16.75 14.61
CA ALA A 496 14.91 17.80 14.54
C ALA A 496 14.54 18.31 15.94
N ASP A 497 14.38 17.38 16.89
CA ASP A 497 14.07 17.66 18.30
C ASP A 497 15.13 18.57 18.94
N SER A 498 16.41 18.22 18.76
CA SER A 498 17.53 19.02 19.30
C SER A 498 17.61 20.41 18.71
N TYR A 499 17.28 20.55 17.41
CA TYR A 499 17.20 21.86 16.77
C TYR A 499 16.02 22.68 17.29
N ILE A 500 14.82 22.07 17.40
CA ILE A 500 13.60 22.71 17.90
C ILE A 500 13.79 23.18 19.34
N GLU A 501 14.43 22.38 20.20
CA GLU A 501 14.75 22.75 21.58
C GLU A 501 15.63 24.00 21.64
N LYS A 502 16.73 24.05 20.88
CA LYS A 502 17.64 25.22 20.82
C LYS A 502 16.92 26.46 20.29
N ALA A 503 16.19 26.30 19.17
CA ALA A 503 15.44 27.40 18.55
C ALA A 503 14.35 27.92 19.49
N THR A 504 13.67 27.05 20.22
CA THR A 504 12.66 27.40 21.21
C THR A 504 13.26 28.23 22.36
N LEU A 505 14.41 27.79 22.90
CA LEU A 505 15.10 28.47 23.97
C LEU A 505 15.54 29.90 23.57
N ASP A 506 15.95 30.10 22.34
CA ASP A 506 16.41 31.42 21.86
C ASP A 506 15.26 32.34 21.46
N LEU A 507 14.23 31.80 20.82
CA LEU A 507 13.08 32.58 20.34
C LEU A 507 12.10 32.95 21.48
N SER A 508 11.87 32.06 22.46
CA SER A 508 10.95 32.29 23.58
C SER A 508 11.33 33.47 24.47
N LYS A 509 12.59 33.89 24.42
CA LYS A 509 13.07 35.09 25.16
C LYS A 509 12.47 36.41 24.65
N LYS A 510 12.04 36.45 23.38
CA LYS A 510 11.62 37.70 22.70
C LYS A 510 10.27 37.59 22.00
N HIS A 511 9.84 36.38 21.65
CA HIS A 511 8.70 36.13 20.82
C HIS A 511 7.78 35.05 21.44
N LYS A 512 6.52 35.06 21.04
CA LYS A 512 5.59 33.99 21.37
C LYS A 512 5.91 32.77 20.50
N VAL A 513 6.34 31.68 21.10
CA VAL A 513 6.73 30.47 20.39
C VAL A 513 5.70 29.36 20.61
N ARG A 514 5.25 28.73 19.51
CA ARG A 514 4.43 27.53 19.50
C ARG A 514 5.22 26.41 18.84
N VAL A 515 5.07 25.18 19.33
CA VAL A 515 5.74 24.01 18.78
C VAL A 515 4.70 22.93 18.49
N ALA A 516 4.65 22.48 17.24
CA ALA A 516 3.77 21.39 16.79
C ALA A 516 4.58 20.09 16.70
N THR A 517 4.34 19.17 17.63
CA THR A 517 4.95 17.84 17.70
C THR A 517 4.00 16.84 18.37
N SER A 518 4.13 15.56 18.03
CA SER A 518 3.41 14.45 18.70
C SER A 518 4.27 13.72 19.72
N ASP A 519 5.58 13.98 19.79
CA ASP A 519 6.46 13.29 20.72
C ASP A 519 6.21 13.73 22.16
N GLY A 520 5.91 12.74 23.05
CA GLY A 520 5.61 12.99 24.46
C GLY A 520 6.80 13.47 25.28
N MET A 521 8.02 13.09 24.91
CA MET A 521 9.25 13.49 25.62
C MET A 521 9.65 14.92 25.29
N GLU A 522 9.57 15.33 24.03
CA GLU A 522 9.78 16.73 23.61
C GLU A 522 8.82 17.71 24.28
N GLN A 523 7.60 17.27 24.54
CA GLN A 523 6.55 18.09 25.13
C GLN A 523 6.90 18.64 26.52
N LEU A 524 7.62 17.86 27.33
CA LEU A 524 8.07 18.27 28.68
C LEU A 524 9.18 19.34 28.62
N ILE A 525 10.08 19.23 27.63
CA ILE A 525 11.21 20.14 27.44
C ILE A 525 10.71 21.49 26.91
N ILE A 526 9.76 21.49 25.98
CA ILE A 526 9.15 22.67 25.37
C ILE A 526 8.40 23.52 26.41
N LEU A 527 7.64 22.87 27.30
CA LEU A 527 6.95 23.56 28.40
C LEU A 527 7.93 24.16 29.40
N GLY A 528 9.07 23.53 29.66
CA GLY A 528 10.14 24.07 30.51
C GLY A 528 10.79 25.32 29.96
N ASN A 529 10.80 25.49 28.64
CA ASN A 529 11.39 26.64 27.93
C ASN A 529 10.41 27.77 27.65
N GLY A 530 9.16 27.71 28.15
CA GLY A 530 8.18 28.78 28.04
C GLY A 530 7.43 28.89 26.70
N ALA A 531 7.53 27.88 25.83
CA ALA A 531 6.77 27.81 24.60
C ALA A 531 5.42 27.07 24.77
N LEU A 532 4.47 27.38 23.91
CA LEU A 532 3.17 26.71 23.88
C LEU A 532 3.23 25.49 22.96
N ARG A 533 2.80 24.36 23.48
CA ARG A 533 2.68 23.13 22.73
C ARG A 533 1.38 23.08 21.95
N VAL A 534 1.45 22.50 20.75
CA VAL A 534 0.30 22.10 19.93
C VAL A 534 0.50 20.65 19.53
N SER A 535 -0.45 19.77 19.82
CA SER A 535 -0.38 18.38 19.35
C SER A 535 -0.58 18.31 17.84
N ALA A 536 -0.07 17.26 17.18
CA ALA A 536 -0.25 17.11 15.74
C ALA A 536 -1.73 17.08 15.32
N GLU A 537 -2.60 16.51 16.15
CA GLU A 537 -4.04 16.46 15.88
C GLU A 537 -4.71 17.83 16.04
N GLU A 538 -4.40 18.56 17.11
CA GLU A 538 -4.87 19.94 17.29
C GLU A 538 -4.40 20.83 16.14
N PHE A 539 -3.14 20.68 15.74
CA PHE A 539 -2.57 21.43 14.63
C PHE A 539 -3.27 21.10 13.30
N ARG A 540 -3.60 19.83 13.06
CA ARG A 540 -4.39 19.42 11.89
C ARG A 540 -5.75 20.09 11.86
N GLN A 541 -6.44 20.14 13.00
CA GLN A 541 -7.74 20.79 13.09
C GLN A 541 -7.65 22.30 12.81
N GLU A 542 -6.61 22.99 13.32
CA GLU A 542 -6.36 24.39 13.00
C GLU A 542 -6.11 24.63 11.51
N VAL A 543 -5.35 23.75 10.86
CA VAL A 543 -5.07 23.82 9.42
C VAL A 543 -6.35 23.63 8.60
N LEU A 544 -7.18 22.63 8.92
CA LEU A 544 -8.45 22.37 8.24
C LEU A 544 -9.47 23.53 8.41
N GLN A 545 -9.53 24.14 9.60
CA GLN A 545 -10.35 25.32 9.85
C GLN A 545 -9.87 26.51 9.01
N THR A 546 -8.55 26.69 8.90
CA THR A 546 -7.93 27.74 8.09
C THR A 546 -8.22 27.53 6.60
N GLU A 547 -8.11 26.31 6.09
CA GLU A 547 -8.48 26.00 4.70
C GLU A 547 -9.96 26.30 4.40
N THR A 548 -10.83 25.94 5.33
CA THR A 548 -12.27 26.22 5.20
C THR A 548 -12.54 27.72 5.16
N ALA A 549 -11.86 28.50 6.00
CA ALA A 549 -11.97 29.94 6.00
C ALA A 549 -11.43 30.57 4.70
N ILE A 550 -10.31 30.10 4.19
CA ILE A 550 -9.73 30.54 2.91
C ILE A 550 -10.72 30.25 1.75
N ARG A 551 -11.33 29.06 1.71
CA ARG A 551 -12.33 28.70 0.69
C ARG A 551 -13.58 29.58 0.78
N ALA A 552 -14.06 29.88 1.99
CA ALA A 552 -15.18 30.77 2.21
C ALA A 552 -14.87 32.21 1.74
N TYR A 553 -13.70 32.72 2.07
CA TYR A 553 -13.24 34.06 1.64
C TYR A 553 -13.09 34.15 0.11
N ALA A 554 -12.51 33.13 -0.52
CA ALA A 554 -12.37 33.04 -1.98
C ALA A 554 -13.73 33.01 -2.70
N SER A 555 -14.74 32.33 -2.11
CA SER A 555 -16.10 32.26 -2.67
C SER A 555 -16.82 33.60 -2.57
N GLN A 556 -16.64 34.34 -1.47
CA GLN A 556 -17.18 35.71 -1.30
C GLN A 556 -16.58 36.70 -2.29
N LEU A 557 -15.26 36.64 -2.56
CA LEU A 557 -14.60 37.45 -3.59
C LEU A 557 -15.13 37.17 -5.00
N LYS A 558 -15.42 35.89 -5.32
CA LYS A 558 -16.02 35.52 -6.61
C LYS A 558 -17.46 36.03 -6.76
N GLN A 559 -18.25 36.03 -5.70
CA GLN A 559 -19.61 36.59 -5.69
C GLN A 559 -19.59 38.10 -5.80
N GLY A 560 -18.69 38.82 -5.08
CA GLY A 560 -18.52 40.25 -5.19
C GLY A 560 -18.11 40.73 -6.58
N LYS A 561 -17.27 39.97 -7.31
CA LYS A 561 -16.92 40.29 -8.70
C LYS A 561 -18.08 40.07 -9.69
N LYS A 562 -18.98 39.10 -9.46
CA LYS A 562 -20.19 38.91 -10.30
C LYS A 562 -21.15 40.09 -10.16
N THR A 563 -21.31 40.64 -8.98
CA THR A 563 -22.21 41.78 -8.75
C THR A 563 -21.73 43.09 -9.38
N ILE A 564 -20.42 43.24 -9.59
CA ILE A 564 -19.84 44.42 -10.26
C ILE A 564 -19.97 44.31 -11.78
N THR A 565 -19.89 43.12 -12.34
CA THR A 565 -19.99 42.90 -13.81
C THR A 565 -21.44 43.00 -14.33
N GLU A 566 -22.44 42.71 -13.48
CA GLU A 566 -23.87 42.88 -13.82
C GLU A 566 -24.38 44.33 -13.78
N LYS A 567 -23.64 45.24 -13.11
CA LYS A 567 -24.00 46.66 -13.06
C LYS A 567 -23.45 47.54 -14.18
N GLN A 568 -22.71 46.98 -15.12
CA GLN A 568 -22.08 47.74 -16.22
C GLN A 568 -22.60 47.42 -17.62
N THR A 569 -23.77 46.82 -17.79
CA THR A 569 -24.43 46.76 -19.10
C THR A 569 -25.45 47.89 -19.21
N PRO A 570 -25.21 48.95 -20.02
CA PRO A 570 -26.23 49.95 -20.31
C PRO A 570 -27.30 49.34 -21.23
N LYS A 571 -28.55 49.41 -20.81
CA LYS A 571 -29.71 49.14 -21.69
C LYS A 571 -29.64 50.07 -22.89
N LYS A 572 -29.55 49.48 -24.07
CA LYS A 572 -30.00 50.05 -25.32
C LYS A 572 -31.23 49.33 -25.82
#